data_3f8b2e9d5ecf69e617e5cc8fa15e9b34
#
_entry.id   3f8b2e9d5ecf69e617e5cc8fa15e9b34
#
_cell.length_a   1.000
_cell.length_b   1.000
_cell.length_c   1.000
_cell.angle_alpha   90.00
_cell.angle_beta   90.00
_cell.angle_gamma   90.00
#
_symmetry.space_group_name_H-M   'P 1'
#
loop_
_entity.id
_entity.type
_entity.pdbx_description
1 polymer ?
#
loop_
_entity_poly.entity_id
_entity_poly.type
_entity_poly.pdbx_seq_one_letter_code
_entity_poly.pdbx_strand_id
1 'polypeptide(L)'
;VINLSYAFTILLVTLGPIKIIPVFYLLTHDAVPAYRRNLAVKAFMVSSALVAFILLVASATRQSWGVSVNALIIGGGIILFVTALKSIMNFDIIDVPPADKTAAPVVRPPASWHGKPVATPLVVPTIVTPGAIVVLLFYLDRSAGDAESQVAFLLMVAGILVANLFAMLAARSIMRIVGLPLLQIIGWVFASLQAGLAVEAILVALKGLAIIH
;
A
#
# COMPACT_ATOMS: atom_id res chain seq x y z
N VAL A 1 11.47 0.10 22.31
CA VAL A 1 10.10 0.67 22.28
C VAL A 1 9.83 1.17 20.88
N ILE A 2 8.71 0.70 20.28
CA ILE A 2 8.28 1.15 18.95
C ILE A 2 7.68 2.54 19.09
N ASN A 3 8.13 3.48 18.26
CA ASN A 3 7.42 4.74 18.12
C ASN A 3 6.15 4.49 17.29
N LEU A 4 5.02 4.33 17.97
CA LEU A 4 3.74 3.97 17.37
C LEU A 4 3.28 4.98 16.31
N SER A 5 3.51 6.27 16.55
CA SER A 5 3.15 7.34 15.60
C SER A 5 3.94 7.24 14.29
N TYR A 6 5.24 6.94 14.39
CA TYR A 6 6.09 6.76 13.22
C TYR A 6 5.71 5.48 12.45
N ALA A 7 5.48 4.37 13.17
CA ALA A 7 5.01 3.12 12.59
C ALA A 7 3.69 3.30 11.85
N PHE A 8 2.73 3.99 12.48
CA PHE A 8 1.44 4.30 11.87
C PHE A 8 1.59 5.09 10.57
N THR A 9 2.43 6.14 10.59
CA THR A 9 2.66 6.98 9.40
C THR A 9 3.23 6.16 8.24
N ILE A 10 4.26 5.34 8.48
CA ILE A 10 4.86 4.50 7.44
C ILE A 10 3.85 3.48 6.92
N LEU A 11 3.13 2.79 7.79
CA LEU A 11 2.11 1.83 7.40
C LEU A 11 0.97 2.50 6.64
N LEU A 12 0.52 3.69 7.05
CA LEU A 12 -0.51 4.44 6.35
C LEU A 12 -0.05 4.85 4.95
N VAL A 13 1.20 5.27 4.78
CA VAL A 13 1.76 5.64 3.48
C VAL A 13 1.95 4.43 2.57
N THR A 14 2.39 3.29 3.12
CA THR A 14 2.71 2.08 2.33
C THR A 14 1.51 1.20 2.05
N LEU A 15 0.64 1.00 3.04
CA LEU A 15 -0.55 0.12 2.99
C LEU A 15 -1.87 0.91 2.90
N GLY A 16 -1.82 2.23 3.03
CA GLY A 16 -2.98 3.07 3.29
C GLY A 16 -3.93 3.30 2.11
N PRO A 17 -5.10 3.87 2.41
CA PRO A 17 -6.26 3.91 1.53
C PRO A 17 -6.15 4.86 0.34
N ILE A 18 -5.21 5.80 0.36
CA ILE A 18 -5.14 6.86 -0.66
C ILE A 18 -4.88 6.30 -2.05
N LYS A 19 -4.02 5.28 -2.14
CA LYS A 19 -3.65 4.65 -3.42
C LYS A 19 -4.79 3.83 -4.03
N ILE A 20 -5.65 3.24 -3.20
CA ILE A 20 -6.70 2.34 -3.66
C ILE A 20 -7.91 3.09 -4.24
N ILE A 21 -8.17 4.32 -3.79
CA ILE A 21 -9.33 5.11 -4.18
C ILE A 21 -9.43 5.29 -5.70
N PRO A 22 -8.42 5.87 -6.40
CA PRO A 22 -8.50 6.07 -7.83
C PRO A 22 -8.55 4.74 -8.61
N VAL A 23 -7.76 3.75 -8.20
CA VAL A 23 -7.73 2.43 -8.87
C VAL A 23 -9.08 1.73 -8.75
N PHE A 24 -9.66 1.71 -7.55
CA PHE A 24 -10.97 1.11 -7.32
C PHE A 24 -12.09 1.85 -8.07
N TYR A 25 -12.03 3.19 -8.10
CA TYR A 25 -12.98 4.00 -8.86
C TYR A 25 -12.92 3.68 -10.35
N LEU A 26 -11.73 3.68 -10.95
CA LEU A 26 -11.56 3.36 -12.38
C LEU A 26 -12.05 1.96 -12.74
N LEU A 27 -11.89 0.99 -11.85
CA LEU A 27 -12.36 -0.38 -12.06
C LEU A 27 -13.89 -0.53 -11.91
N THR A 28 -14.55 0.41 -11.22
CA THR A 28 -15.94 0.22 -10.80
C THR A 28 -16.88 1.37 -11.17
N HIS A 29 -16.40 2.38 -11.94
CA HIS A 29 -17.21 3.58 -12.20
C HIS A 29 -18.53 3.27 -12.92
N ASP A 30 -18.54 2.31 -13.84
CA ASP A 30 -19.74 1.87 -14.58
C ASP A 30 -20.47 0.69 -13.93
N ALA A 31 -19.94 0.17 -12.81
CA ALA A 31 -20.48 -1.02 -12.18
C ALA A 31 -21.70 -0.69 -11.28
N VAL A 32 -22.62 -1.65 -11.20
CA VAL A 32 -23.76 -1.58 -10.29
C VAL A 32 -23.32 -1.56 -8.83
N PRO A 33 -24.06 -0.90 -7.91
CA PRO A 33 -23.67 -0.77 -6.50
C PRO A 33 -23.38 -2.10 -5.79
N ALA A 34 -24.17 -3.15 -6.10
CA ALA A 34 -24.00 -4.48 -5.53
C ALA A 34 -22.66 -5.11 -5.91
N TYR A 35 -22.25 -4.98 -7.17
CA TYR A 35 -20.96 -5.48 -7.64
C TYR A 35 -19.79 -4.74 -6.95
N ARG A 36 -19.85 -3.42 -6.85
CA ARG A 36 -18.81 -2.61 -6.17
C ARG A 36 -18.62 -3.03 -4.72
N ARG A 37 -19.73 -3.18 -3.98
CA ARG A 37 -19.68 -3.63 -2.58
C ARG A 37 -19.08 -5.02 -2.47
N ASN A 38 -19.49 -5.95 -3.32
CA ASN A 38 -18.96 -7.31 -3.32
C ASN A 38 -17.47 -7.34 -3.65
N LEU A 39 -17.04 -6.54 -4.65
CA LEU A 39 -15.64 -6.41 -5.02
C LEU A 39 -14.79 -5.83 -3.89
N ALA A 40 -15.26 -4.79 -3.20
CA ALA A 40 -14.58 -4.18 -2.05
C ALA A 40 -14.39 -5.17 -0.90
N VAL A 41 -15.45 -5.93 -0.55
CA VAL A 41 -15.38 -6.94 0.49
C VAL A 41 -14.43 -8.08 0.11
N LYS A 42 -14.49 -8.57 -1.13
CA LYS A 42 -13.56 -9.60 -1.61
C LYS A 42 -12.12 -9.11 -1.59
N ALA A 43 -11.85 -7.88 -2.05
CA ALA A 43 -10.51 -7.30 -2.00
C ALA A 43 -10.00 -7.17 -0.56
N PHE A 44 -10.84 -6.74 0.37
CA PHE A 44 -10.52 -6.70 1.80
C PHE A 44 -10.19 -8.09 2.35
N MET A 45 -11.00 -9.10 2.07
CA MET A 45 -10.76 -10.47 2.55
C MET A 45 -9.45 -11.05 2.00
N VAL A 46 -9.20 -10.86 0.69
CA VAL A 46 -7.98 -11.37 0.05
C VAL A 46 -6.75 -10.63 0.56
N SER A 47 -6.80 -9.30 0.71
CA SER A 47 -5.67 -8.53 1.25
C SER A 47 -5.40 -8.87 2.71
N SER A 48 -6.44 -9.05 3.52
CA SER A 48 -6.30 -9.47 4.92
C SER A 48 -5.70 -10.87 5.04
N ALA A 49 -6.17 -11.81 4.24
CA ALA A 49 -5.61 -13.16 4.20
C ALA A 49 -4.14 -13.16 3.74
N LEU A 50 -3.80 -12.35 2.72
CA LEU A 50 -2.43 -12.23 2.25
C LEU A 50 -1.52 -11.59 3.30
N VAL A 51 -1.94 -10.51 3.95
CA VAL A 51 -1.18 -9.88 5.04
C VAL A 51 -1.00 -10.83 6.21
N ALA A 52 -2.05 -11.53 6.62
CA ALA A 52 -1.96 -12.55 7.68
C ALA A 52 -0.98 -13.68 7.30
N PHE A 53 -1.03 -14.16 6.07
CA PHE A 53 -0.09 -15.16 5.55
C PHE A 53 1.36 -14.66 5.59
N ILE A 54 1.62 -13.43 5.13
CA ILE A 54 2.95 -12.81 5.18
C ILE A 54 3.46 -12.75 6.62
N LEU A 55 2.63 -12.29 7.57
CA LEU A 55 3.02 -12.19 8.97
C LEU A 55 3.28 -13.56 9.61
N LEU A 56 2.47 -14.57 9.28
CA LEU A 56 2.65 -15.94 9.76
C LEU A 56 3.94 -16.55 9.20
N VAL A 57 4.17 -16.46 7.90
CA VAL A 57 5.40 -16.98 7.26
C VAL A 57 6.62 -16.25 7.84
N ALA A 58 6.55 -14.93 7.97
CA ALA A 58 7.64 -14.15 8.54
C ALA A 58 7.97 -14.54 9.98
N SER A 59 6.96 -14.76 10.83
CA SER A 59 7.17 -15.20 12.20
C SER A 59 7.82 -16.59 12.28
N ALA A 60 7.42 -17.50 11.37
CA ALA A 60 7.94 -18.88 11.33
C ALA A 60 9.37 -18.98 10.78
N THR A 61 9.73 -18.13 9.79
CA THR A 61 11.00 -18.22 9.08
C THR A 61 12.08 -17.30 9.63
N ARG A 62 11.72 -16.36 10.51
CA ARG A 62 12.63 -15.36 11.06
C ARG A 62 13.94 -15.92 11.61
N GLN A 63 13.88 -17.04 12.35
CA GLN A 63 15.06 -17.67 12.96
C GLN A 63 15.88 -18.52 11.99
N SER A 64 15.27 -18.99 10.91
CA SER A 64 15.88 -19.96 10.00
C SER A 64 16.71 -19.33 8.88
N TRP A 65 16.45 -18.08 8.52
CA TRP A 65 17.08 -17.47 7.35
C TRP A 65 18.41 -16.77 7.62
N GLY A 66 18.77 -16.52 8.88
CA GLY A 66 20.04 -15.88 9.24
C GLY A 66 20.23 -14.46 8.68
N VAL A 67 19.17 -13.85 8.15
CA VAL A 67 19.21 -12.50 7.58
C VAL A 67 19.21 -11.49 8.71
N SER A 68 20.19 -10.60 8.73
CA SER A 68 20.22 -9.53 9.73
C SER A 68 19.08 -8.53 9.49
N VAL A 69 18.54 -7.98 10.59
CA VAL A 69 17.48 -6.96 10.53
C VAL A 69 17.92 -5.74 9.71
N ASN A 70 19.18 -5.33 9.85
CA ASN A 70 19.75 -4.21 9.12
C ASN A 70 19.78 -4.47 7.60
N ALA A 71 20.14 -5.70 7.17
CA ALA A 71 20.09 -6.07 5.76
C ALA A 71 18.65 -6.04 5.21
N LEU A 72 17.68 -6.51 6.01
CA LEU A 72 16.27 -6.46 5.66
C LEU A 72 15.77 -5.02 5.48
N ILE A 73 16.17 -4.10 6.38
CA ILE A 73 15.82 -2.68 6.32
C ILE A 73 16.43 -2.02 5.09
N ILE A 74 17.70 -2.30 4.77
CA ILE A 74 18.36 -1.74 3.58
C ILE A 74 17.67 -2.23 2.31
N GLY A 75 17.49 -3.54 2.16
CA GLY A 75 16.81 -4.11 1.00
C GLY A 75 15.38 -3.57 0.85
N GLY A 76 14.67 -3.46 1.97
CA GLY A 76 13.34 -2.89 2.02
C GLY A 76 13.28 -1.40 1.70
N GLY A 77 14.22 -0.64 2.19
CA GLY A 77 14.37 0.78 1.86
C GLY A 77 14.58 0.99 0.37
N ILE A 78 15.42 0.16 -0.28
CA ILE A 78 15.62 0.20 -1.74
C ILE A 78 14.30 -0.11 -2.47
N ILE A 79 13.58 -1.14 -2.07
CA ILE A 79 12.28 -1.51 -2.68
C ILE A 79 11.25 -0.39 -2.48
N LEU A 80 11.19 0.20 -1.29
CA LEU A 80 10.32 1.33 -0.98
C LEU A 80 10.65 2.56 -1.85
N PHE A 81 11.94 2.87 -2.00
CA PHE A 81 12.40 3.97 -2.82
C PHE A 81 12.03 3.79 -4.30
N VAL A 82 12.32 2.60 -4.85
CA VAL A 82 11.97 2.27 -6.24
C VAL A 82 10.46 2.29 -6.48
N THR A 83 9.66 1.83 -5.52
CA THR A 83 8.18 1.89 -5.61
C THR A 83 7.66 3.32 -5.54
N ALA A 84 8.26 4.17 -4.71
CA ALA A 84 7.93 5.59 -4.64
C ALA A 84 8.25 6.30 -5.96
N LEU A 85 9.45 6.06 -6.50
CA LEU A 85 9.88 6.62 -7.78
C LEU A 85 8.96 6.19 -8.93
N LYS A 86 8.63 4.89 -9.01
CA LYS A 86 7.65 4.39 -9.99
C LYS A 86 6.27 5.03 -9.83
N SER A 87 5.83 5.28 -8.60
CA SER A 87 4.55 5.96 -8.36
C SER A 87 4.56 7.38 -8.91
N ILE A 88 5.65 8.13 -8.75
CA ILE A 88 5.79 9.47 -9.30
C ILE A 88 5.81 9.43 -10.83
N MET A 89 6.60 8.54 -11.42
CA MET A 89 6.75 8.43 -12.87
C MET A 89 5.48 7.94 -13.58
N ASN A 90 4.72 7.03 -12.96
CA ASN A 90 3.52 6.46 -13.57
C ASN A 90 2.27 7.35 -13.43
N PHE A 91 2.32 8.40 -12.61
CA PHE A 91 1.20 9.36 -12.53
C PHE A 91 1.03 10.18 -13.81
N ASP A 92 2.08 10.33 -14.62
CA ASP A 92 2.01 11.03 -15.90
C ASP A 92 1.31 10.23 -17.03
N ILE A 93 1.07 8.92 -16.81
CA ILE A 93 0.50 8.01 -17.82
C ILE A 93 -1.03 7.88 -17.71
N ILE A 94 -1.67 8.58 -16.78
CA ILE A 94 -3.12 8.76 -16.87
C ILE A 94 -3.35 9.86 -17.91
N ASP A 95 -3.20 9.51 -19.18
CA ASP A 95 -3.75 10.29 -20.27
C ASP A 95 -5.25 10.45 -19.98
N VAL A 96 -5.59 11.59 -19.42
CA VAL A 96 -6.98 12.06 -19.44
C VAL A 96 -7.21 12.46 -20.89
N PRO A 97 -7.98 11.69 -21.68
CA PRO A 97 -8.34 12.14 -23.01
C PRO A 97 -8.95 13.54 -22.87
N PRO A 98 -8.62 14.50 -23.72
CA PRO A 98 -9.23 15.82 -23.68
C PRO A 98 -10.75 15.60 -23.62
N ALA A 99 -11.41 16.35 -22.73
CA ALA A 99 -12.84 16.23 -22.48
C ALA A 99 -13.62 16.59 -23.76
N ASP A 100 -13.68 15.66 -24.65
CA ASP A 100 -14.63 15.66 -25.75
C ASP A 100 -15.99 15.29 -25.14
N LYS A 101 -16.84 16.27 -24.97
CA LYS A 101 -18.14 16.20 -24.29
C LYS A 101 -19.12 15.25 -24.97
N THR A 102 -18.73 14.54 -26.01
CA THR A 102 -19.59 13.69 -26.85
C THR A 102 -19.21 12.22 -26.88
N ALA A 103 -18.03 11.85 -26.39
CA ALA A 103 -17.65 10.44 -26.24
C ALA A 103 -17.51 10.13 -24.75
N ALA A 104 -18.39 9.29 -24.21
CA ALA A 104 -18.17 8.68 -22.89
C ALA A 104 -16.77 8.03 -22.92
N PRO A 105 -15.88 8.34 -21.95
CA PRO A 105 -14.56 7.73 -21.93
C PRO A 105 -14.75 6.23 -21.69
N VAL A 106 -14.68 5.47 -22.78
CA VAL A 106 -14.59 4.01 -22.71
C VAL A 106 -13.18 3.70 -22.29
N VAL A 107 -12.88 3.86 -21.01
CA VAL A 107 -11.71 3.22 -20.39
C VAL A 107 -12.04 1.73 -20.35
N ARG A 108 -11.81 1.05 -21.48
CA ARG A 108 -11.80 -0.40 -21.50
C ARG A 108 -10.66 -0.84 -20.62
N PRO A 109 -10.92 -1.62 -19.55
CA PRO A 109 -9.83 -2.28 -18.83
C PRO A 109 -8.93 -2.95 -19.87
N PRO A 110 -7.59 -2.90 -19.74
CA PRO A 110 -6.70 -3.61 -20.65
C PRO A 110 -7.22 -5.04 -20.84
N ALA A 111 -7.20 -5.55 -22.07
CA ALA A 111 -7.73 -6.88 -22.40
C ALA A 111 -7.10 -8.02 -21.57
N SER A 112 -5.95 -7.78 -20.95
CA SER A 112 -5.27 -8.66 -20.01
C SER A 112 -5.96 -8.82 -18.64
N TRP A 113 -6.99 -8.01 -18.32
CA TRP A 113 -7.71 -8.06 -17.04
C TRP A 113 -8.94 -8.97 -17.06
N HIS A 114 -9.11 -9.74 -18.12
CA HIS A 114 -10.22 -10.69 -18.24
C HIS A 114 -10.12 -11.77 -17.17
N GLY A 115 -10.89 -11.65 -16.10
CA GLY A 115 -11.28 -12.74 -15.24
C GLY A 115 -11.14 -12.61 -13.73
N LYS A 116 -10.21 -11.80 -13.15
CA LYS A 116 -10.08 -11.74 -11.68
C LYS A 116 -9.61 -10.36 -11.19
N PRO A 117 -10.44 -9.31 -11.19
CA PRO A 117 -10.03 -7.97 -10.76
C PRO A 117 -9.75 -7.84 -9.26
N VAL A 118 -9.94 -8.90 -8.48
CA VAL A 118 -9.70 -8.90 -7.03
C VAL A 118 -8.23 -9.03 -6.70
N ALA A 119 -7.53 -10.00 -7.29
CA ALA A 119 -6.14 -10.27 -6.96
C ALA A 119 -5.18 -9.27 -7.63
N THR A 120 -5.41 -8.97 -8.89
CA THR A 120 -4.62 -8.03 -9.68
C THR A 120 -5.57 -7.13 -10.46
N PRO A 121 -5.46 -5.81 -10.41
CA PRO A 121 -4.44 -4.98 -9.73
C PRO A 121 -4.84 -4.50 -8.32
N LEU A 122 -6.00 -4.88 -7.77
CA LEU A 122 -6.52 -4.33 -6.53
C LEU A 122 -5.68 -4.72 -5.31
N VAL A 123 -5.47 -6.02 -5.07
CA VAL A 123 -4.74 -6.47 -3.89
C VAL A 123 -3.24 -6.31 -4.10
N VAL A 124 -2.71 -6.85 -5.19
CA VAL A 124 -1.29 -6.74 -5.55
C VAL A 124 -1.18 -6.04 -6.92
N PRO A 125 -0.45 -4.97 -7.08
CA PRO A 125 0.44 -4.29 -6.12
C PRO A 125 -0.20 -3.10 -5.35
N THR A 126 -1.51 -2.87 -5.42
CA THR A 126 -2.09 -1.61 -4.91
C THR A 126 -2.23 -1.58 -3.39
N ILE A 127 -2.86 -2.58 -2.77
CA ILE A 127 -2.98 -2.65 -1.30
C ILE A 127 -1.68 -3.19 -0.72
N VAL A 128 -1.27 -4.40 -1.14
CA VAL A 128 -0.07 -5.05 -0.65
C VAL A 128 1.08 -4.80 -1.63
N THR A 129 1.79 -3.71 -1.42
CA THR A 129 2.99 -3.36 -2.21
C THR A 129 4.21 -4.13 -1.70
N PRO A 130 5.24 -4.37 -2.53
CA PRO A 130 6.50 -4.94 -2.05
C PRO A 130 7.10 -4.17 -0.89
N GLY A 131 7.01 -2.83 -0.92
CA GLY A 131 7.45 -1.98 0.19
C GLY A 131 6.62 -2.17 1.47
N ALA A 132 5.30 -2.37 1.36
CA ALA A 132 4.45 -2.68 2.50
C ALA A 132 4.86 -4.01 3.16
N ILE A 133 5.21 -5.02 2.37
CA ILE A 133 5.69 -6.31 2.89
C ILE A 133 6.92 -6.10 3.78
N VAL A 134 7.88 -5.32 3.31
CA VAL A 134 9.10 -5.06 4.09
C VAL A 134 8.81 -4.30 5.37
N VAL A 135 7.95 -3.30 5.32
CA VAL A 135 7.52 -2.55 6.51
C VAL A 135 6.83 -3.47 7.51
N LEU A 136 5.96 -4.38 7.04
CA LEU A 136 5.31 -5.38 7.88
C LEU A 136 6.33 -6.30 8.55
N LEU A 137 7.32 -6.82 7.80
CA LEU A 137 8.37 -7.68 8.32
C LEU A 137 9.23 -6.96 9.37
N PHE A 138 9.63 -5.72 9.08
CA PHE A 138 10.43 -4.90 9.97
C PHE A 138 9.72 -4.65 11.31
N TYR A 139 8.47 -4.21 11.28
CA TYR A 139 7.74 -3.90 12.51
C TYR A 139 7.33 -5.17 13.27
N LEU A 140 7.07 -6.27 12.59
CA LEU A 140 6.84 -7.56 13.23
C LEU A 140 8.09 -7.99 14.01
N ASP A 141 9.28 -7.85 13.41
CA ASP A 141 10.54 -8.15 14.08
C ASP A 141 10.79 -7.21 15.27
N ARG A 142 10.56 -5.92 15.09
CA ARG A 142 10.77 -4.91 16.13
C ARG A 142 9.81 -5.04 17.31
N SER A 143 8.60 -5.58 17.09
CA SER A 143 7.61 -5.86 18.14
C SER A 143 7.84 -7.19 18.85
N ALA A 144 8.75 -8.01 18.35
CA ALA A 144 9.00 -9.32 18.92
C ALA A 144 9.64 -9.22 20.31
N GLY A 145 9.10 -10.00 21.24
CA GLY A 145 9.53 -10.00 22.64
C GLY A 145 8.72 -9.09 23.57
N ASP A 146 7.85 -8.24 23.02
CA ASP A 146 6.92 -7.42 23.77
C ASP A 146 5.49 -7.62 23.25
N ALA A 147 4.66 -8.35 24.00
CA ALA A 147 3.30 -8.71 23.60
C ALA A 147 2.41 -7.48 23.39
N GLU A 148 2.58 -6.42 24.18
CA GLU A 148 1.80 -5.20 24.06
C GLU A 148 2.10 -4.49 22.72
N SER A 149 3.38 -4.31 22.39
CA SER A 149 3.81 -3.73 21.12
C SER A 149 3.35 -4.57 19.92
N GLN A 150 3.36 -5.89 20.04
CA GLN A 150 2.93 -6.81 19.00
C GLN A 150 1.41 -6.70 18.75
N VAL A 151 0.60 -6.69 19.80
CA VAL A 151 -0.84 -6.51 19.69
C VAL A 151 -1.17 -5.13 19.10
N ALA A 152 -0.52 -4.07 19.60
CA ALA A 152 -0.71 -2.72 19.06
C ALA A 152 -0.37 -2.63 17.56
N PHE A 153 0.71 -3.26 17.13
CA PHE A 153 1.09 -3.34 15.71
C PHE A 153 0.03 -4.09 14.87
N LEU A 154 -0.44 -5.25 15.33
CA LEU A 154 -1.46 -6.03 14.62
C LEU A 154 -2.79 -5.28 14.52
N LEU A 155 -3.21 -4.61 15.60
CA LEU A 155 -4.41 -3.76 15.59
C LEU A 155 -4.27 -2.59 14.62
N MET A 156 -3.09 -1.98 14.54
CA MET A 156 -2.80 -0.90 13.61
C MET A 156 -2.90 -1.38 12.15
N VAL A 157 -2.31 -2.53 11.82
CA VAL A 157 -2.41 -3.14 10.49
C VAL A 157 -3.87 -3.47 10.14
N ALA A 158 -4.60 -4.08 11.06
CA ALA A 158 -6.02 -4.38 10.89
C ALA A 158 -6.84 -3.10 10.66
N GLY A 159 -6.59 -2.06 11.44
CA GLY A 159 -7.24 -0.74 11.29
C GLY A 159 -7.00 -0.13 9.90
N ILE A 160 -5.79 -0.21 9.38
CA ILE A 160 -5.47 0.29 8.03
C ILE A 160 -6.17 -0.54 6.94
N LEU A 161 -6.24 -1.87 7.09
CA LEU A 161 -6.99 -2.72 6.15
C LEU A 161 -8.49 -2.38 6.17
N VAL A 162 -9.06 -2.14 7.34
CA VAL A 162 -10.45 -1.67 7.48
C VAL A 162 -10.62 -0.29 6.85
N ALA A 163 -9.68 0.62 7.04
CA ALA A 163 -9.69 1.93 6.38
C ALA A 163 -9.66 1.80 4.84
N ASN A 164 -8.89 0.84 4.29
CA ASN A 164 -8.92 0.52 2.86
C ASN A 164 -10.31 0.07 2.39
N LEU A 165 -11.01 -0.77 3.18
CA LEU A 165 -12.38 -1.18 2.87
C LEU A 165 -13.32 0.02 2.81
N PHE A 166 -13.29 0.88 3.82
CA PHE A 166 -14.12 2.09 3.83
C PHE A 166 -13.78 3.04 2.68
N ALA A 167 -12.50 3.20 2.35
CA ALA A 167 -12.05 4.00 1.22
C ALA A 167 -12.57 3.47 -0.12
N MET A 168 -12.56 2.15 -0.32
CA MET A 168 -13.15 1.52 -1.51
C MET A 168 -14.67 1.75 -1.58
N LEU A 169 -15.38 1.57 -0.47
CA LEU A 169 -16.82 1.81 -0.42
C LEU A 169 -17.18 3.28 -0.67
N ALA A 170 -16.37 4.20 -0.18
CA ALA A 170 -16.54 5.65 -0.33
C ALA A 170 -15.90 6.21 -1.62
N ALA A 171 -15.16 5.40 -2.39
CA ALA A 171 -14.34 5.86 -3.52
C ALA A 171 -15.10 6.74 -4.50
N ARG A 172 -16.37 6.41 -4.84
CA ARG A 172 -17.19 7.22 -5.75
C ARG A 172 -17.51 8.59 -5.16
N SER A 173 -17.82 8.67 -3.88
CA SER A 173 -18.14 9.94 -3.19
C SER A 173 -16.90 10.80 -3.08
N ILE A 174 -15.77 10.20 -2.73
CA ILE A 174 -14.47 10.86 -2.64
C ILE A 174 -14.08 11.41 -4.01
N MET A 175 -14.16 10.61 -5.07
CA MET A 175 -13.82 11.04 -6.43
C MET A 175 -14.74 12.15 -6.96
N ARG A 176 -16.01 12.18 -6.54
CA ARG A 176 -16.94 13.26 -6.91
C ARG A 176 -16.58 14.59 -6.27
N ILE A 177 -16.07 14.57 -5.02
CA ILE A 177 -15.73 15.78 -4.25
C ILE A 177 -14.31 16.24 -4.58
N VAL A 178 -13.36 15.33 -4.58
CA VAL A 178 -11.93 15.61 -4.68
C VAL A 178 -11.48 15.71 -6.14
N GLY A 179 -12.03 14.88 -7.01
CA GLY A 179 -11.63 14.76 -8.40
C GLY A 179 -10.26 14.07 -8.58
N LEU A 180 -9.99 13.67 -9.83
CA LEU A 180 -8.75 12.97 -10.17
C LEU A 180 -7.49 13.84 -9.99
N PRO A 181 -7.45 15.14 -10.41
CA PRO A 181 -6.25 15.96 -10.30
C PRO A 181 -5.78 16.15 -8.87
N LEU A 182 -6.70 16.39 -7.92
CA LEU A 182 -6.32 16.57 -6.51
C LEU A 182 -5.80 15.28 -5.89
N LEU A 183 -6.38 14.12 -6.25
CA LEU A 183 -5.87 12.81 -5.82
C LEU A 183 -4.47 12.53 -6.38
N GLN A 184 -4.17 12.96 -7.60
CA GLN A 184 -2.83 12.87 -8.18
C GLN A 184 -1.82 13.68 -7.38
N ILE A 185 -2.15 14.93 -7.06
CA ILE A 185 -1.27 15.80 -6.25
C ILE A 185 -1.00 15.17 -4.87
N ILE A 186 -2.06 14.68 -4.20
CA ILE A 186 -1.93 13.97 -2.94
C ILE A 186 -1.04 12.72 -3.12
N GLY A 187 -1.22 11.97 -4.19
CA GLY A 187 -0.40 10.81 -4.54
C GLY A 187 1.08 11.16 -4.68
N TRP A 188 1.43 12.26 -5.34
CA TRP A 188 2.81 12.74 -5.46
C TRP A 188 3.41 13.11 -4.10
N VAL A 189 2.65 13.82 -3.26
CA VAL A 189 3.08 14.15 -1.89
C VAL A 189 3.37 12.88 -1.10
N PHE A 190 2.47 11.88 -1.13
CA PHE A 190 2.70 10.61 -0.43
C PHE A 190 3.86 9.80 -1.02
N ALA A 191 4.04 9.80 -2.33
CA ALA A 191 5.18 9.14 -2.95
C ALA A 191 6.51 9.81 -2.57
N SER A 192 6.55 11.14 -2.49
CA SER A 192 7.72 11.88 -2.02
C SER A 192 8.04 11.58 -0.56
N LEU A 193 7.02 11.56 0.32
CA LEU A 193 7.18 11.14 1.71
C LEU A 193 7.69 9.69 1.82
N GLN A 194 7.16 8.79 1.01
CA GLN A 194 7.59 7.39 0.97
C GLN A 194 9.07 7.27 0.55
N ALA A 195 9.52 8.07 -0.42
CA ALA A 195 10.92 8.11 -0.82
C ALA A 195 11.83 8.61 0.33
N GLY A 196 11.43 9.67 1.03
CA GLY A 196 12.14 10.16 2.20
C GLY A 196 12.24 9.12 3.32
N LEU A 197 11.13 8.45 3.64
CA LEU A 197 11.09 7.37 4.63
C LEU A 197 11.97 6.19 4.24
N ALA A 198 12.05 5.87 2.95
CA ALA A 198 12.92 4.82 2.44
C ALA A 198 14.41 5.14 2.65
N VAL A 199 14.80 6.37 2.36
CA VAL A 199 16.18 6.85 2.60
C VAL A 199 16.50 6.85 4.09
N GLU A 200 15.60 7.37 4.94
CA GLU A 200 15.78 7.36 6.39
C GLU A 200 15.96 5.94 6.94
N ALA A 201 15.14 4.98 6.48
CA ALA A 201 15.27 3.59 6.87
C ALA A 201 16.67 3.03 6.55
N ILE A 202 17.20 3.31 5.34
CA ILE A 202 18.54 2.90 4.94
C ILE A 202 19.61 3.53 5.84
N LEU A 203 19.51 4.84 6.11
CA LEU A 203 20.45 5.55 6.97
C LEU A 203 20.47 4.99 8.40
N VAL A 204 19.31 4.70 8.97
CA VAL A 204 19.18 4.07 10.30
C VAL A 204 19.86 2.69 10.32
N ALA A 205 19.65 1.88 9.27
CA ALA A 205 20.29 0.57 9.19
C ALA A 205 21.81 0.64 9.03
N LEU A 206 22.31 1.59 8.23
CA LEU A 206 23.75 1.82 8.06
C LEU A 206 24.42 2.30 9.36
N LYS A 207 23.75 3.18 10.12
CA LYS A 207 24.21 3.55 11.47
C LYS A 207 24.24 2.35 12.41
N GLY A 208 23.23 1.48 12.35
CA GLY A 208 23.19 0.24 13.14
C GLY A 208 24.31 -0.75 12.79
N LEU A 209 24.89 -0.67 11.59
CA LEU A 209 26.07 -1.46 11.16
C LEU A 209 27.40 -0.74 11.46
N ALA A 210 27.39 0.44 12.08
CA ALA A 210 28.57 1.30 12.32
C ALA A 210 29.36 1.65 11.04
N ILE A 211 28.68 1.70 9.89
CA ILE A 211 29.29 2.06 8.60
C ILE A 211 29.38 3.58 8.44
N ILE A 212 28.42 4.30 9.03
CA ILE A 212 28.38 5.77 9.08
C ILE A 212 28.16 6.23 10.51
N HIS A 213 28.81 7.31 10.89
CA HIS A 213 28.73 7.95 12.20
C HIS A 213 27.75 9.15 12.17
#